data_4e22b0874f6c9745284a4a05530be6b7
#
_entry.id   4e22b0874f6c9745284a4a05530be6b7
#
_cell.length_a   1.000
_cell.length_b   1.000
_cell.length_c   1.000
_cell.angle_alpha   90.00
_cell.angle_beta   90.00
_cell.angle_gamma   90.00
#
_symmetry.space_group_name_H-M   'P 1'
#
loop_
_entity.id
_entity.type
_entity.pdbx_description
1 polymer ?
#
loop_
_entity_poly.entity_id
_entity_poly.type
_entity_poly.pdbx_seq_one_letter_code
_entity_poly.pdbx_strand_id
1 'polypeptide(L)'
;MLPAILAVLLAENFLYKDPATDELIRAAMHANYELNFDESRELTRRLQTMYPDHPVGYLLEAESYWWEAQADPENKAIENAYYAAQKSAAEKGLDALKQNKYARIETLSYLASSYGSLARFQLTRKNAYYSALRAGMKALRYARQVDQIDPNYYDVYAGLGAYNYFTAVLPTVIKPFAFLIGVRGQKDLGLEQLRIAMDKSRHSRTEAKIVYYAVLLQEKRYPEALRLLEELTAEFPHNFVFYDWISSWFEMQHRSPEGIPYFDSLAQRELQTSRLEAQHALLKEASFQHTLGRDEDARQTLRRLRSIPGTDRLIQEQVVAVEKALR
;
A
#
# COMPACT_ATOMS: atom_id res chain seq x y z
N MET A 1 -19.51 -27.93 35.17
CA MET A 1 -18.79 -26.65 35.44
C MET A 1 -17.40 -26.56 34.80
N LEU A 2 -16.69 -27.67 34.53
CA LEU A 2 -15.38 -27.64 33.82
C LEU A 2 -15.42 -27.08 32.38
N PRO A 3 -16.45 -27.34 31.53
CA PRO A 3 -16.43 -26.81 30.15
C PRO A 3 -16.62 -25.31 30.05
N ALA A 4 -17.27 -24.65 31.02
CA ALA A 4 -17.47 -23.21 31.00
C ALA A 4 -16.19 -22.44 31.43
N ILE A 5 -15.38 -23.02 32.31
CA ILE A 5 -14.07 -22.44 32.72
C ILE A 5 -13.05 -22.59 31.59
N LEU A 6 -13.08 -23.68 30.83
CA LEU A 6 -12.22 -23.89 29.66
C LEU A 6 -12.58 -22.91 28.52
N ALA A 7 -13.87 -22.57 28.34
CA ALA A 7 -14.32 -21.58 27.35
C ALA A 7 -13.91 -20.14 27.71
N VAL A 8 -13.79 -19.79 28.98
CA VAL A 8 -13.30 -18.47 29.45
C VAL A 8 -11.78 -18.34 29.27
N LEU A 9 -11.04 -19.46 29.34
CA LEU A 9 -9.58 -19.48 29.11
C LEU A 9 -9.22 -19.48 27.61
N LEU A 10 -10.19 -19.67 26.73
CA LEU A 10 -10.07 -19.61 25.27
C LEU A 10 -10.68 -18.33 24.67
N ALA A 11 -10.92 -17.29 25.47
CA ALA A 11 -11.22 -15.98 24.93
C ALA A 11 -9.96 -15.53 24.15
N GLU A 12 -9.99 -15.78 22.82
CA GLU A 12 -8.91 -15.39 21.94
C GLU A 12 -8.63 -13.90 22.15
N ASN A 13 -7.39 -13.57 22.49
CA ASN A 13 -6.96 -12.20 22.75
C ASN A 13 -6.71 -11.47 21.42
N PHE A 14 -7.82 -10.99 20.83
CA PHE A 14 -7.77 -10.15 19.63
C PHE A 14 -7.45 -8.72 20.00
N LEU A 15 -6.42 -8.14 19.42
CA LEU A 15 -6.07 -6.73 19.67
C LEU A 15 -7.14 -5.78 19.11
N TYR A 16 -7.68 -6.05 17.93
CA TYR A 16 -8.71 -5.20 17.32
C TYR A 16 -10.07 -5.25 18.03
N LYS A 17 -10.30 -6.16 18.99
CA LYS A 17 -11.50 -6.17 19.83
C LYS A 17 -11.44 -5.15 20.97
N ASP A 18 -10.24 -4.66 21.31
CA ASP A 18 -10.08 -3.48 22.14
C ASP A 18 -10.21 -2.22 21.27
N PRO A 19 -11.25 -1.38 21.47
CA PRO A 19 -11.51 -0.22 20.61
C PRO A 19 -10.34 0.76 20.55
N ALA A 20 -9.63 0.98 21.66
CA ALA A 20 -8.50 1.91 21.70
C ALA A 20 -7.30 1.38 20.90
N THR A 21 -7.06 0.08 20.97
CA THR A 21 -6.00 -0.57 20.20
C THR A 21 -6.34 -0.60 18.71
N ASP A 22 -7.58 -0.91 18.36
CA ASP A 22 -8.04 -0.88 16.96
C ASP A 22 -7.95 0.52 16.34
N GLU A 23 -8.32 1.56 17.11
CA GLU A 23 -8.17 2.95 16.68
C GLU A 23 -6.69 3.31 16.46
N LEU A 24 -5.79 2.89 17.37
CA LEU A 24 -4.36 3.12 17.25
C LEU A 24 -3.77 2.42 16.01
N ILE A 25 -4.20 1.19 15.71
CA ILE A 25 -3.81 0.46 14.49
C ILE A 25 -4.28 1.24 13.26
N ARG A 26 -5.54 1.65 13.20
CA ARG A 26 -6.09 2.42 12.07
C ARG A 26 -5.42 3.78 11.89
N ALA A 27 -5.13 4.48 13.00
CA ALA A 27 -4.40 5.75 12.95
C ALA A 27 -2.99 5.58 12.37
N ALA A 28 -2.25 4.53 12.79
CA ALA A 28 -0.93 4.25 12.25
C ALA A 28 -0.99 3.88 10.74
N MET A 29 -2.00 3.12 10.33
CA MET A 29 -2.23 2.82 8.91
C MET A 29 -2.58 4.06 8.10
N HIS A 30 -3.45 4.92 8.63
CA HIS A 30 -3.82 6.18 7.99
C HIS A 30 -2.62 7.10 7.82
N ALA A 31 -1.80 7.26 8.88
CA ALA A 31 -0.56 8.04 8.81
C ALA A 31 0.41 7.50 7.74
N ASN A 32 0.49 6.18 7.55
CA ASN A 32 1.26 5.57 6.47
C ASN A 32 0.73 5.95 5.10
N TYR A 33 -0.59 5.87 4.89
CA TYR A 33 -1.21 6.23 3.62
C TYR A 33 -1.16 7.73 3.34
N GLU A 34 -1.12 8.58 4.37
CA GLU A 34 -0.93 10.03 4.27
C GLU A 34 0.54 10.45 4.12
N LEU A 35 1.49 9.50 4.08
CA LEU A 35 2.93 9.75 4.08
C LEU A 35 3.42 10.57 5.29
N ASN A 36 2.64 10.60 6.39
CA ASN A 36 3.04 11.22 7.63
C ASN A 36 3.92 10.27 8.45
N PHE A 37 5.18 10.12 8.02
CA PHE A 37 6.10 9.12 8.57
C PHE A 37 6.47 9.36 10.03
N ASP A 38 6.49 10.60 10.48
CA ASP A 38 6.83 10.91 11.88
C ASP A 38 5.70 10.48 12.81
N GLU A 39 4.45 10.77 12.48
CA GLU A 39 3.27 10.30 13.21
C GLU A 39 3.17 8.77 13.16
N SER A 40 3.33 8.18 11.99
CA SER A 40 3.31 6.72 11.83
C SER A 40 4.34 6.06 12.76
N ARG A 41 5.58 6.55 12.80
CA ARG A 41 6.63 6.03 13.67
C ARG A 41 6.33 6.22 15.16
N GLU A 42 5.67 7.29 15.54
CA GLU A 42 5.22 7.48 16.93
C GLU A 42 4.15 6.45 17.29
N LEU A 43 3.11 6.32 16.47
CA LEU A 43 2.00 5.39 16.70
C LEU A 43 2.46 3.92 16.69
N THR A 44 3.35 3.55 15.79
CA THR A 44 3.92 2.20 15.75
C THR A 44 4.80 1.89 16.95
N ARG A 45 5.59 2.85 17.45
CA ARG A 45 6.34 2.69 18.70
C ARG A 45 5.43 2.51 19.91
N ARG A 46 4.30 3.19 19.97
CA ARG A 46 3.27 2.98 21.01
C ARG A 46 2.74 1.55 20.95
N LEU A 47 2.38 1.05 19.76
CA LEU A 47 1.94 -0.35 19.58
C LEU A 47 3.02 -1.35 20.01
N GLN A 48 4.28 -1.12 19.64
CA GLN A 48 5.42 -1.97 20.04
C GLN A 48 5.65 -1.95 21.57
N THR A 49 5.41 -0.82 22.21
CA THR A 49 5.53 -0.69 23.69
C THR A 49 4.39 -1.41 24.41
N MET A 50 3.15 -1.26 23.91
CA MET A 50 1.97 -1.92 24.50
C MET A 50 1.98 -3.43 24.24
N TYR A 51 2.44 -3.86 23.07
CA TYR A 51 2.40 -5.24 22.59
C TYR A 51 3.76 -5.67 22.00
N PRO A 52 4.83 -5.75 22.83
CA PRO A 52 6.21 -5.97 22.36
C PRO A 52 6.43 -7.34 21.69
N ASP A 53 5.54 -8.29 21.95
CA ASP A 53 5.61 -9.65 21.38
C ASP A 53 4.61 -9.85 20.23
N HIS A 54 3.82 -8.83 19.89
CA HIS A 54 2.86 -8.92 18.78
C HIS A 54 3.44 -8.32 17.50
N PRO A 55 3.20 -8.92 16.30
CA PRO A 55 3.79 -8.47 15.05
C PRO A 55 3.26 -7.13 14.54
N VAL A 56 2.08 -6.64 14.99
CA VAL A 56 1.36 -5.51 14.39
C VAL A 56 2.19 -4.23 14.32
N GLY A 57 2.82 -3.80 15.43
CA GLY A 57 3.59 -2.55 15.44
C GLY A 57 4.83 -2.62 14.52
N TYR A 58 5.46 -3.78 14.44
CA TYR A 58 6.62 -3.99 13.54
C TYR A 58 6.22 -4.08 12.08
N LEU A 59 5.06 -4.66 11.76
CA LEU A 59 4.53 -4.69 10.41
C LEU A 59 4.16 -3.30 9.92
N LEU A 60 3.46 -2.50 10.77
CA LEU A 60 3.07 -1.14 10.39
C LEU A 60 4.28 -0.20 10.24
N GLU A 61 5.34 -0.42 11.04
CA GLU A 61 6.62 0.26 10.85
C GLU A 61 7.25 -0.13 9.49
N ALA A 62 7.22 -1.41 9.12
CA ALA A 62 7.70 -1.84 7.81
C ALA A 62 6.86 -1.24 6.66
N GLU A 63 5.54 -1.14 6.80
CA GLU A 63 4.69 -0.47 5.80
C GLU A 63 5.01 1.02 5.69
N SER A 64 5.37 1.70 6.80
CA SER A 64 5.88 3.08 6.77
C SER A 64 7.12 3.18 5.87
N TYR A 65 8.11 2.33 6.08
CA TYR A 65 9.31 2.30 5.24
C TYR A 65 9.03 1.91 3.79
N TRP A 66 7.99 1.10 3.54
CA TRP A 66 7.59 0.79 2.17
C TRP A 66 7.08 2.04 1.44
N TRP A 67 6.22 2.83 2.09
CA TRP A 67 5.71 4.09 1.54
C TRP A 67 6.82 5.14 1.40
N GLU A 68 7.70 5.25 2.39
CA GLU A 68 8.86 6.13 2.34
C GLU A 68 9.79 5.76 1.16
N ALA A 69 9.98 4.47 0.87
CA ALA A 69 10.73 4.02 -0.30
C ALA A 69 10.03 4.29 -1.64
N GLN A 70 8.70 4.49 -1.67
CA GLN A 70 8.01 4.97 -2.87
C GLN A 70 8.25 6.48 -3.04
N ALA A 71 8.28 7.24 -1.94
CA ALA A 71 8.50 8.67 -1.91
C ALA A 71 9.96 9.07 -2.22
N ASP A 72 10.94 8.27 -1.73
CA ASP A 72 12.39 8.47 -1.93
C ASP A 72 13.05 7.16 -2.42
N PRO A 73 12.90 6.85 -3.72
CA PRO A 73 13.36 5.57 -4.28
C PRO A 73 14.87 5.34 -4.25
N GLU A 74 15.68 6.38 -4.14
CA GLU A 74 17.15 6.28 -4.19
C GLU A 74 17.77 6.01 -2.81
N ASN A 75 17.01 6.14 -1.74
CA ASN A 75 17.49 6.05 -0.37
C ASN A 75 17.60 4.58 0.11
N LYS A 76 18.80 4.04 0.03
CA LYS A 76 19.07 2.66 0.45
C LYS A 76 18.97 2.43 1.96
N ALA A 77 19.07 3.47 2.78
CA ALA A 77 18.91 3.33 4.22
C ALA A 77 17.46 2.93 4.58
N ILE A 78 16.48 3.48 3.85
CA ILE A 78 15.05 3.11 3.97
C ILE A 78 14.84 1.63 3.67
N GLU A 79 15.46 1.11 2.61
CA GLU A 79 15.36 -0.31 2.29
C GLU A 79 15.90 -1.22 3.40
N ASN A 80 17.02 -0.85 4.01
CA ASN A 80 17.59 -1.62 5.13
C ASN A 80 16.68 -1.58 6.35
N ALA A 81 16.09 -0.41 6.66
CA ALA A 81 15.12 -0.24 7.74
C ALA A 81 13.85 -1.09 7.47
N TYR A 82 13.35 -1.08 6.23
CA TYR A 82 12.24 -1.95 5.81
C TYR A 82 12.52 -3.42 6.12
N TYR A 83 13.67 -3.95 5.67
CA TYR A 83 14.02 -5.35 5.91
C TYR A 83 14.17 -5.68 7.40
N ALA A 84 14.74 -4.77 8.20
CA ALA A 84 14.86 -4.95 9.65
C ALA A 84 13.49 -5.03 10.32
N ALA A 85 12.57 -4.11 10.00
CA ALA A 85 11.21 -4.10 10.51
C ALA A 85 10.42 -5.35 10.08
N GLN A 86 10.51 -5.75 8.79
CA GLN A 86 9.87 -6.97 8.29
C GLN A 86 10.40 -8.24 8.97
N LYS A 87 11.70 -8.31 9.22
CA LYS A 87 12.30 -9.43 9.97
C LYS A 87 11.72 -9.48 11.39
N SER A 88 11.68 -8.35 12.08
CA SER A 88 11.09 -8.24 13.43
C SER A 88 9.62 -8.66 13.43
N ALA A 89 8.82 -8.18 12.49
CA ALA A 89 7.41 -8.56 12.36
C ALA A 89 7.22 -10.07 12.18
N ALA A 90 8.03 -10.68 11.30
CA ALA A 90 7.97 -12.12 11.06
C ALA A 90 8.41 -12.94 12.29
N GLU A 91 9.49 -12.55 12.97
CA GLU A 91 9.99 -13.22 14.19
C GLU A 91 8.97 -13.13 15.32
N LYS A 92 8.42 -11.94 15.60
CA LYS A 92 7.37 -11.72 16.60
C LYS A 92 6.11 -12.54 16.29
N GLY A 93 5.66 -12.56 15.04
CA GLY A 93 4.50 -13.36 14.65
C GLY A 93 4.73 -14.86 14.82
N LEU A 94 5.90 -15.39 14.46
CA LEU A 94 6.23 -16.80 14.64
C LEU A 94 6.32 -17.18 16.12
N ASP A 95 6.89 -16.33 16.96
CA ASP A 95 7.00 -16.58 18.40
C ASP A 95 5.64 -16.44 19.09
N ALA A 96 4.81 -15.48 18.70
CA ALA A 96 3.43 -15.34 19.19
C ALA A 96 2.60 -16.60 18.89
N LEU A 97 2.75 -17.20 17.69
CA LEU A 97 2.10 -18.47 17.36
C LEU A 97 2.57 -19.63 18.23
N LYS A 98 3.87 -19.74 18.53
CA LYS A 98 4.42 -20.78 19.39
C LYS A 98 3.93 -20.67 20.84
N GLN A 99 3.85 -19.42 21.33
CA GLN A 99 3.45 -19.13 22.71
C GLN A 99 1.94 -19.16 22.91
N ASN A 100 1.15 -19.12 21.81
CA ASN A 100 -0.31 -19.04 21.84
C ASN A 100 -0.84 -17.88 22.71
N LYS A 101 -0.13 -16.72 22.66
CA LYS A 101 -0.39 -15.57 23.52
C LYS A 101 -1.54 -14.68 23.01
N TYR A 102 -1.73 -14.65 21.70
CA TYR A 102 -2.73 -13.84 21.01
C TYR A 102 -3.65 -14.72 20.16
N ALA A 103 -4.75 -14.16 19.68
CA ALA A 103 -5.67 -14.85 18.79
C ALA A 103 -4.91 -15.42 17.57
N ARG A 104 -5.00 -16.75 17.42
CA ARG A 104 -4.24 -17.46 16.38
C ARG A 104 -4.54 -16.92 14.98
N ILE A 105 -5.81 -16.66 14.68
CA ILE A 105 -6.26 -16.17 13.38
C ILE A 105 -5.67 -14.79 13.07
N GLU A 106 -5.66 -13.89 14.05
CA GLU A 106 -5.10 -12.54 13.92
C GLU A 106 -3.59 -12.60 13.70
N THR A 107 -2.88 -13.40 14.49
CA THR A 107 -1.43 -13.59 14.33
C THR A 107 -1.06 -14.18 12.95
N LEU A 108 -1.84 -15.14 12.46
CA LEU A 108 -1.69 -15.71 11.11
C LEU A 108 -1.94 -14.66 10.03
N SER A 109 -2.94 -13.78 10.21
CA SER A 109 -3.24 -12.68 9.29
C SER A 109 -2.06 -11.70 9.20
N TYR A 110 -1.50 -11.27 10.31
CA TYR A 110 -0.31 -10.40 10.31
C TYR A 110 0.92 -11.07 9.70
N LEU A 111 1.11 -12.37 9.89
CA LEU A 111 2.17 -13.11 9.20
C LEU A 111 1.94 -13.19 7.69
N ALA A 112 0.69 -13.40 7.26
CA ALA A 112 0.32 -13.37 5.85
C ALA A 112 0.64 -12.00 5.24
N SER A 113 0.26 -10.91 5.90
CA SER A 113 0.53 -9.54 5.47
C SER A 113 2.03 -9.24 5.44
N SER A 114 2.79 -9.61 6.47
CA SER A 114 4.25 -9.41 6.51
C SER A 114 4.96 -10.09 5.35
N TYR A 115 4.69 -11.37 5.12
CA TYR A 115 5.31 -12.07 3.98
C TYR A 115 4.78 -11.60 2.62
N GLY A 116 3.52 -11.13 2.53
CA GLY A 116 2.95 -10.53 1.33
C GLY A 116 3.63 -9.20 0.96
N SER A 117 3.81 -8.32 1.95
CA SER A 117 4.53 -7.06 1.80
C SER A 117 5.99 -7.30 1.39
N LEU A 118 6.66 -8.26 2.03
CA LEU A 118 8.01 -8.65 1.65
C LEU A 118 8.08 -9.15 0.20
N ALA A 119 7.12 -9.96 -0.24
CA ALA A 119 7.05 -10.44 -1.62
C ALA A 119 6.86 -9.29 -2.61
N ARG A 120 5.94 -8.36 -2.30
CA ARG A 120 5.71 -7.13 -3.08
C ARG A 120 6.98 -6.31 -3.21
N PHE A 121 7.67 -6.02 -2.11
CA PHE A 121 8.91 -5.23 -2.10
C PHE A 121 10.00 -5.89 -2.94
N GLN A 122 10.21 -7.20 -2.76
CA GLN A 122 11.21 -7.95 -3.53
C GLN A 122 10.89 -7.98 -5.02
N LEU A 123 9.62 -8.06 -5.40
CA LEU A 123 9.18 -8.05 -6.79
C LEU A 123 9.34 -6.67 -7.43
N THR A 124 8.80 -5.63 -6.80
CA THR A 124 8.66 -4.30 -7.41
C THR A 124 9.91 -3.43 -7.27
N ARG A 125 10.66 -3.59 -6.19
CA ARG A 125 11.83 -2.75 -5.89
C ARG A 125 13.18 -3.42 -6.19
N LYS A 126 13.23 -4.75 -6.08
CA LYS A 126 14.49 -5.51 -6.23
C LYS A 126 14.55 -6.37 -7.47
N ASN A 127 13.43 -6.56 -8.18
CA ASN A 127 13.31 -7.54 -9.27
C ASN A 127 13.79 -8.95 -8.85
N ALA A 128 13.65 -9.27 -7.54
CA ALA A 128 14.14 -10.50 -6.94
C ALA A 128 13.07 -11.60 -7.00
N TYR A 129 12.73 -12.06 -8.19
CA TYR A 129 11.60 -12.97 -8.47
C TYR A 129 11.59 -14.23 -7.61
N TYR A 130 12.73 -14.89 -7.41
CA TYR A 130 12.82 -16.11 -6.60
C TYR A 130 12.49 -15.83 -5.12
N SER A 131 13.05 -14.76 -4.56
CA SER A 131 12.81 -14.36 -3.18
C SER A 131 11.37 -13.92 -2.98
N ALA A 132 10.81 -13.16 -3.94
CA ALA A 132 9.40 -12.75 -3.96
C ALA A 132 8.47 -13.97 -3.99
N LEU A 133 8.76 -14.97 -4.82
CA LEU A 133 7.99 -16.21 -4.88
C LEU A 133 8.01 -16.95 -3.53
N ARG A 134 9.18 -17.11 -2.91
CA ARG A 134 9.29 -17.77 -1.60
C ARG A 134 8.51 -17.04 -0.51
N ALA A 135 8.60 -15.72 -0.46
CA ALA A 135 7.84 -14.91 0.49
C ALA A 135 6.33 -15.02 0.20
N GLY A 136 5.90 -14.90 -1.06
CA GLY A 136 4.51 -15.04 -1.47
C GLY A 136 3.90 -16.41 -1.13
N MET A 137 4.67 -17.49 -1.28
CA MET A 137 4.22 -18.84 -0.89
C MET A 137 4.02 -18.98 0.64
N LYS A 138 4.83 -18.29 1.45
CA LYS A 138 4.61 -18.23 2.90
C LYS A 138 3.36 -17.43 3.24
N ALA A 139 3.21 -16.24 2.62
CA ALA A 139 2.03 -15.40 2.78
C ALA A 139 0.75 -16.20 2.47
N LEU A 140 0.71 -16.86 1.31
CA LEU A 140 -0.41 -17.69 0.88
C LEU A 140 -0.73 -18.81 1.88
N ARG A 141 0.29 -19.49 2.41
CA ARG A 141 0.09 -20.57 3.38
C ARG A 141 -0.58 -20.06 4.67
N TYR A 142 -0.18 -18.88 5.16
CA TYR A 142 -0.78 -18.29 6.35
C TYR A 142 -2.18 -17.76 6.06
N ALA A 143 -2.39 -17.06 4.95
CA ALA A 143 -3.70 -16.56 4.53
C ALA A 143 -4.73 -17.69 4.36
N ARG A 144 -4.33 -18.81 3.76
CA ARG A 144 -5.20 -20.00 3.65
C ARG A 144 -5.57 -20.62 5.01
N GLN A 145 -4.66 -20.59 5.98
CA GLN A 145 -5.00 -21.07 7.33
C GLN A 145 -6.03 -20.14 7.99
N VAL A 146 -5.93 -18.81 7.79
CA VAL A 146 -6.95 -17.87 8.26
C VAL A 146 -8.29 -18.17 7.61
N ASP A 147 -8.35 -18.29 6.29
CA ASP A 147 -9.57 -18.58 5.53
C ASP A 147 -10.22 -19.91 5.92
N GLN A 148 -9.42 -20.94 6.27
CA GLN A 148 -9.91 -22.22 6.79
C GLN A 148 -10.47 -22.12 8.21
N ILE A 149 -9.94 -21.25 9.07
CA ILE A 149 -10.42 -21.04 10.44
C ILE A 149 -11.71 -20.22 10.43
N ASP A 150 -11.72 -19.11 9.69
CA ASP A 150 -12.88 -18.23 9.55
C ASP A 150 -12.91 -17.60 8.13
N PRO A 151 -13.77 -18.11 7.24
CA PRO A 151 -13.97 -17.53 5.91
C PRO A 151 -14.52 -16.10 5.90
N ASN A 152 -14.95 -15.56 7.05
CA ASN A 152 -15.40 -14.18 7.19
C ASN A 152 -14.31 -13.24 7.71
N TYR A 153 -13.09 -13.73 7.91
CA TYR A 153 -11.95 -12.90 8.25
C TYR A 153 -11.35 -12.25 6.98
N TYR A 154 -12.05 -11.22 6.48
CA TYR A 154 -11.83 -10.65 5.14
C TYR A 154 -10.50 -9.91 4.97
N ASP A 155 -9.75 -9.63 6.05
CA ASP A 155 -8.46 -8.93 5.95
C ASP A 155 -7.36 -9.71 5.20
N VAL A 156 -7.51 -11.03 5.02
CA VAL A 156 -6.59 -11.81 4.18
C VAL A 156 -6.97 -11.85 2.71
N TYR A 157 -8.16 -11.33 2.36
CA TYR A 157 -8.70 -11.45 0.99
C TYR A 157 -8.01 -10.53 -0.01
N ALA A 158 -7.40 -9.42 0.43
CA ALA A 158 -6.53 -8.62 -0.44
C ALA A 158 -5.36 -9.47 -0.96
N GLY A 159 -4.68 -10.20 -0.08
CA GLY A 159 -3.56 -11.07 -0.43
C GLY A 159 -3.98 -12.33 -1.21
N LEU A 160 -5.08 -13.00 -0.80
CA LEU A 160 -5.62 -14.16 -1.52
C LEU A 160 -6.11 -13.77 -2.92
N GLY A 161 -6.79 -12.64 -3.04
CA GLY A 161 -7.27 -12.10 -4.31
C GLY A 161 -6.13 -11.75 -5.25
N ALA A 162 -5.11 -11.05 -4.75
CA ALA A 162 -3.89 -10.77 -5.50
C ALA A 162 -3.23 -12.06 -6.01
N TYR A 163 -3.04 -13.05 -5.14
CA TYR A 163 -2.47 -14.33 -5.54
C TYR A 163 -3.31 -15.01 -6.63
N ASN A 164 -4.62 -15.18 -6.41
CA ASN A 164 -5.49 -15.88 -7.34
C ASN A 164 -5.54 -15.19 -8.69
N TYR A 165 -5.60 -13.86 -8.70
CA TYR A 165 -5.65 -13.09 -9.95
C TYR A 165 -4.31 -13.15 -10.70
N PHE A 166 -3.21 -12.68 -10.08
CA PHE A 166 -1.94 -12.53 -10.78
C PHE A 166 -1.32 -13.86 -11.21
N THR A 167 -1.53 -14.95 -10.45
CA THR A 167 -1.08 -16.28 -10.90
C THR A 167 -1.93 -16.86 -12.02
N ALA A 168 -3.21 -16.50 -12.11
CA ALA A 168 -4.07 -16.91 -13.24
C ALA A 168 -3.70 -16.21 -14.55
N VAL A 169 -3.22 -14.95 -14.48
CA VAL A 169 -2.85 -14.15 -15.67
C VAL A 169 -1.36 -14.21 -16.03
N LEU A 170 -0.59 -15.09 -15.41
CA LEU A 170 0.81 -15.31 -15.77
C LEU A 170 0.95 -15.58 -17.29
N PRO A 171 2.04 -15.12 -17.92
CA PRO A 171 2.32 -15.44 -19.31
C PRO A 171 2.29 -16.95 -19.57
N THR A 172 1.76 -17.35 -20.74
CA THR A 172 1.56 -18.78 -21.10
C THR A 172 2.85 -19.59 -21.02
N VAL A 173 4.00 -18.96 -21.30
CA VAL A 173 5.32 -19.61 -21.22
C VAL A 173 5.78 -19.91 -19.78
N ILE A 174 5.27 -19.17 -18.79
CA ILE A 174 5.60 -19.34 -17.36
C ILE A 174 4.63 -20.28 -16.65
N LYS A 175 3.38 -20.34 -17.09
CA LYS A 175 2.32 -21.17 -16.46
C LYS A 175 2.70 -22.63 -16.21
N PRO A 176 3.34 -23.37 -17.15
CA PRO A 176 3.70 -24.75 -16.91
C PRO A 176 4.69 -24.92 -15.74
N PHE A 177 5.67 -24.02 -15.63
CA PHE A 177 6.63 -24.04 -14.52
C PHE A 177 5.97 -23.67 -13.19
N ALA A 178 5.11 -22.66 -13.18
CA ALA A 178 4.32 -22.27 -12.01
C ALA A 178 3.45 -23.45 -11.54
N PHE A 179 2.80 -24.16 -12.46
CA PHE A 179 1.98 -25.34 -12.17
C PHE A 179 2.78 -26.47 -11.51
N LEU A 180 4.00 -26.76 -12.00
CA LEU A 180 4.87 -27.81 -11.44
C LEU A 180 5.23 -27.56 -9.97
N ILE A 181 5.32 -26.31 -9.54
CA ILE A 181 5.60 -25.93 -8.15
C ILE A 181 4.33 -25.63 -7.35
N GLY A 182 3.16 -26.01 -7.86
CA GLY A 182 1.87 -25.86 -7.16
C GLY A 182 1.26 -24.45 -7.17
N VAL A 183 1.79 -23.53 -7.99
CA VAL A 183 1.25 -22.18 -8.15
C VAL A 183 0.08 -22.23 -9.14
N ARG A 184 -1.14 -22.03 -8.63
CA ARG A 184 -2.39 -22.07 -9.40
C ARG A 184 -3.29 -20.96 -8.91
N GLY A 185 -3.73 -20.08 -9.80
CA GLY A 185 -4.68 -19.04 -9.52
C GLY A 185 -5.99 -19.26 -10.26
N GLN A 186 -7.03 -18.59 -9.76
CA GLN A 186 -8.36 -18.53 -10.37
C GLN A 186 -8.74 -17.06 -10.51
N LYS A 187 -8.80 -16.57 -11.76
CA LYS A 187 -9.00 -15.14 -12.06
C LYS A 187 -10.26 -14.59 -11.40
N ASP A 188 -11.40 -15.26 -11.62
CA ASP A 188 -12.70 -14.77 -11.14
C ASP A 188 -12.77 -14.80 -9.61
N LEU A 189 -12.25 -15.84 -8.98
CA LEU A 189 -12.12 -15.91 -7.52
C LEU A 189 -11.25 -14.77 -6.98
N GLY A 190 -10.12 -14.48 -7.65
CA GLY A 190 -9.26 -13.37 -7.26
C GLY A 190 -9.97 -12.02 -7.32
N LEU A 191 -10.72 -11.76 -8.39
CA LEU A 191 -11.54 -10.55 -8.53
C LEU A 191 -12.63 -10.43 -7.45
N GLU A 192 -13.30 -11.54 -7.15
CA GLU A 192 -14.33 -11.59 -6.11
C GLU A 192 -13.71 -11.30 -4.73
N GLN A 193 -12.61 -11.97 -4.38
CA GLN A 193 -11.91 -11.77 -3.11
C GLN A 193 -11.46 -10.33 -2.93
N LEU A 194 -10.93 -9.68 -3.97
CA LEU A 194 -10.54 -8.26 -3.92
C LEU A 194 -11.75 -7.35 -3.68
N ARG A 195 -12.90 -7.61 -4.34
CA ARG A 195 -14.14 -6.83 -4.10
C ARG A 195 -14.65 -7.00 -2.67
N ILE A 196 -14.65 -8.24 -2.15
CA ILE A 196 -15.03 -8.50 -0.76
C ILE A 196 -14.07 -7.77 0.19
N ALA A 197 -12.76 -7.78 -0.08
CA ALA A 197 -11.79 -7.07 0.75
C ALA A 197 -12.02 -5.56 0.74
N MET A 198 -12.28 -4.94 -0.42
CA MET A 198 -12.60 -3.52 -0.52
C MET A 198 -13.87 -3.12 0.24
N ASP A 199 -14.86 -4.02 0.33
CA ASP A 199 -16.14 -3.75 1.00
C ASP A 199 -16.11 -4.08 2.49
N LYS A 200 -15.58 -5.26 2.85
CA LYS A 200 -15.80 -5.88 4.17
C LYS A 200 -14.59 -5.98 5.07
N SER A 201 -13.36 -5.78 4.56
CA SER A 201 -12.17 -5.86 5.43
C SER A 201 -12.16 -4.75 6.47
N ARG A 202 -11.60 -5.06 7.62
CA ARG A 202 -11.40 -4.10 8.70
C ARG A 202 -10.17 -3.21 8.46
N HIS A 203 -9.05 -3.83 8.07
CA HIS A 203 -7.75 -3.16 7.96
C HIS A 203 -7.16 -3.20 6.55
N SER A 204 -7.56 -4.14 5.69
CA SER A 204 -6.95 -4.30 4.36
C SER A 204 -7.74 -3.66 3.20
N ARG A 205 -8.73 -2.81 3.49
CA ARG A 205 -9.58 -2.17 2.47
C ARG A 205 -8.78 -1.34 1.47
N THR A 206 -7.94 -0.45 1.96
CA THR A 206 -7.09 0.43 1.12
C THR A 206 -6.08 -0.39 0.33
N GLU A 207 -5.44 -1.39 0.95
CA GLU A 207 -4.54 -2.31 0.26
C GLU A 207 -5.27 -3.06 -0.88
N ALA A 208 -6.50 -3.51 -0.64
CA ALA A 208 -7.31 -4.15 -1.68
C ALA A 208 -7.63 -3.20 -2.84
N LYS A 209 -7.91 -1.91 -2.58
CA LYS A 209 -8.08 -0.88 -3.63
C LYS A 209 -6.80 -0.73 -4.46
N ILE A 210 -5.63 -0.67 -3.81
CA ILE A 210 -4.31 -0.55 -4.46
C ILE A 210 -4.04 -1.77 -5.36
N VAL A 211 -4.30 -2.98 -4.85
CA VAL A 211 -4.17 -4.21 -5.65
C VAL A 211 -5.16 -4.22 -6.80
N TYR A 212 -6.41 -3.78 -6.57
CA TYR A 212 -7.45 -3.75 -7.61
C TYR A 212 -7.13 -2.72 -8.70
N TYR A 213 -6.47 -1.61 -8.36
CA TYR A 213 -5.92 -0.68 -9.34
C TYR A 213 -4.94 -1.39 -10.30
N ALA A 214 -4.01 -2.17 -9.79
CA ALA A 214 -3.08 -2.95 -10.62
C ALA A 214 -3.82 -3.98 -11.50
N VAL A 215 -4.89 -4.58 -10.98
CA VAL A 215 -5.77 -5.47 -11.76
C VAL A 215 -6.44 -4.71 -12.90
N LEU A 216 -6.99 -3.53 -12.65
CA LEU A 216 -7.65 -2.70 -13.67
C LEU A 216 -6.69 -2.31 -14.80
N LEU A 217 -5.43 -1.99 -14.47
CA LEU A 217 -4.39 -1.74 -15.47
C LEU A 217 -4.11 -3.00 -16.31
N GLN A 218 -3.99 -4.16 -15.69
CA GLN A 218 -3.75 -5.45 -16.36
C GLN A 218 -4.91 -5.83 -17.30
N GLU A 219 -6.16 -5.52 -16.90
CA GLU A 219 -7.37 -5.73 -17.71
C GLU A 219 -7.61 -4.62 -18.73
N LYS A 220 -6.73 -3.62 -18.82
CA LYS A 220 -6.87 -2.44 -19.66
C LYS A 220 -8.17 -1.65 -19.43
N ARG A 221 -8.70 -1.73 -18.20
CA ARG A 221 -9.89 -0.99 -17.74
C ARG A 221 -9.47 0.40 -17.24
N TYR A 222 -8.81 1.14 -18.10
CA TYR A 222 -8.14 2.39 -17.77
C TYR A 222 -9.04 3.49 -17.15
N PRO A 223 -10.28 3.71 -17.65
CA PRO A 223 -11.16 4.72 -17.01
C PRO A 223 -11.55 4.36 -15.59
N GLU A 224 -11.66 3.08 -15.27
CA GLU A 224 -11.97 2.62 -13.91
C GLU A 224 -10.74 2.70 -13.00
N ALA A 225 -9.56 2.43 -13.56
CA ALA A 225 -8.30 2.61 -12.84
C ALA A 225 -8.10 4.08 -12.43
N LEU A 226 -8.38 5.05 -13.33
CA LEU A 226 -8.28 6.46 -13.00
C LEU A 226 -9.28 6.85 -11.90
N ARG A 227 -10.56 6.46 -12.01
CA ARG A 227 -11.54 6.73 -10.95
C ARG A 227 -11.13 6.21 -9.59
N LEU A 228 -10.55 5.01 -9.55
CA LEU A 228 -10.07 4.43 -8.28
C LEU A 228 -8.88 5.21 -7.70
N LEU A 229 -8.00 5.74 -8.54
CA LEU A 229 -6.93 6.64 -8.09
C LEU A 229 -7.48 7.98 -7.57
N GLU A 230 -8.50 8.54 -8.24
CA GLU A 230 -9.19 9.75 -7.77
C GLU A 230 -9.86 9.53 -6.42
N GLU A 231 -10.45 8.34 -6.17
CA GLU A 231 -10.96 7.97 -4.85
C GLU A 231 -9.86 7.89 -3.80
N LEU A 232 -8.71 7.28 -4.15
CA LEU A 232 -7.56 7.17 -3.25
C LEU A 232 -6.92 8.51 -2.95
N THR A 233 -6.79 9.42 -3.93
CA THR A 233 -6.31 10.79 -3.69
C THR A 233 -7.26 11.60 -2.83
N ALA A 234 -8.57 11.43 -2.97
CA ALA A 234 -9.55 12.09 -2.11
C ALA A 234 -9.54 11.54 -0.67
N GLU A 235 -9.27 10.25 -0.49
CA GLU A 235 -9.15 9.61 0.83
C GLU A 235 -7.82 9.95 1.53
N PHE A 236 -6.74 10.11 0.75
CA PHE A 236 -5.36 10.36 1.24
C PHE A 236 -4.72 11.51 0.46
N PRO A 237 -5.12 12.75 0.71
CA PRO A 237 -4.70 13.91 -0.08
C PRO A 237 -3.20 14.24 0.01
N HIS A 238 -2.54 13.88 1.10
CA HIS A 238 -1.10 14.09 1.26
C HIS A 238 -0.24 13.05 0.54
N ASN A 239 -0.86 11.99 -0.01
CA ASN A 239 -0.12 10.94 -0.70
C ASN A 239 0.19 11.31 -2.15
N PHE A 240 1.30 12.01 -2.35
CA PHE A 240 1.72 12.40 -3.70
C PHE A 240 2.09 11.21 -4.61
N VAL A 241 2.31 10.01 -4.06
CA VAL A 241 2.56 8.80 -4.86
C VAL A 241 1.34 8.46 -5.73
N PHE A 242 0.13 8.73 -5.23
CA PHE A 242 -1.08 8.54 -6.05
C PHE A 242 -1.15 9.53 -7.22
N TYR A 243 -0.66 10.75 -7.05
CA TYR A 243 -0.54 11.71 -8.15
C TYR A 243 0.51 11.27 -9.17
N ASP A 244 1.61 10.63 -8.74
CA ASP A 244 2.58 10.00 -9.64
C ASP A 244 1.94 8.87 -10.44
N TRP A 245 1.08 8.06 -9.81
CA TRP A 245 0.35 7.00 -10.50
C TRP A 245 -0.67 7.54 -11.51
N ILE A 246 -1.35 8.65 -11.21
CA ILE A 246 -2.22 9.34 -12.18
C ILE A 246 -1.38 9.86 -13.36
N SER A 247 -0.22 10.46 -13.11
CA SER A 247 0.69 10.90 -14.16
C SER A 247 1.12 9.73 -15.04
N SER A 248 1.57 8.62 -14.42
CA SER A 248 1.96 7.41 -15.12
C SER A 248 0.79 6.80 -15.93
N TRP A 249 -0.45 6.94 -15.44
CA TRP A 249 -1.63 6.52 -16.17
C TRP A 249 -1.78 7.29 -17.50
N PHE A 250 -1.61 8.63 -17.50
CA PHE A 250 -1.65 9.42 -18.72
C PHE A 250 -0.52 9.04 -19.68
N GLU A 251 0.70 8.83 -19.17
CA GLU A 251 1.87 8.41 -19.95
C GLU A 251 1.66 7.06 -20.62
N MET A 252 1.19 6.05 -19.88
CA MET A 252 0.92 4.71 -20.39
C MET A 252 -0.15 4.71 -21.49
N GLN A 253 -1.08 5.68 -21.47
CA GLN A 253 -2.11 5.84 -22.49
C GLN A 253 -1.66 6.69 -23.69
N HIS A 254 -0.40 7.19 -23.71
CA HIS A 254 0.09 8.18 -24.66
C HIS A 254 -0.80 9.44 -24.69
N ARG A 255 -1.35 9.82 -23.54
CA ARG A 255 -2.28 10.96 -23.35
C ARG A 255 -1.66 12.07 -22.49
N SER A 256 -0.33 12.16 -22.45
CA SER A 256 0.39 13.19 -21.66
C SER A 256 -0.10 14.62 -21.93
N PRO A 257 -0.46 15.02 -23.18
CA PRO A 257 -1.04 16.35 -23.40
C PRO A 257 -2.34 16.61 -22.65
N GLU A 258 -3.14 15.57 -22.38
CA GLU A 258 -4.40 15.68 -21.64
C GLU A 258 -4.17 15.73 -20.12
N GLY A 259 -3.01 15.29 -19.65
CA GLY A 259 -2.60 15.42 -18.25
C GLY A 259 -2.47 16.89 -17.82
N ILE A 260 -2.05 17.80 -18.73
CA ILE A 260 -1.92 19.23 -18.42
C ILE A 260 -3.27 19.82 -17.97
N PRO A 261 -4.34 19.84 -18.80
CA PRO A 261 -5.62 20.41 -18.39
C PRO A 261 -6.26 19.63 -17.23
N TYR A 262 -6.00 18.34 -17.10
CA TYR A 262 -6.47 17.54 -15.96
C TYR A 262 -5.90 18.08 -14.64
N PHE A 263 -4.58 18.23 -14.54
CA PHE A 263 -3.93 18.71 -13.32
C PHE A 263 -4.17 20.21 -13.07
N ASP A 264 -4.27 21.05 -14.10
CA ASP A 264 -4.69 22.45 -13.94
C ASP A 264 -6.10 22.56 -13.35
N SER A 265 -7.07 21.78 -13.88
CA SER A 265 -8.44 21.74 -13.35
C SER A 265 -8.49 21.22 -11.91
N LEU A 266 -7.69 20.19 -11.60
CA LEU A 266 -7.55 19.67 -10.25
C LEU A 266 -6.98 20.74 -9.31
N ALA A 267 -5.90 21.41 -9.69
CA ALA A 267 -5.29 22.48 -8.89
C ALA A 267 -6.26 23.63 -8.62
N GLN A 268 -7.03 24.08 -9.63
CA GLN A 268 -8.02 25.14 -9.46
C GLN A 268 -9.13 24.75 -8.48
N ARG A 269 -9.61 23.50 -8.54
CA ARG A 269 -10.63 22.97 -7.62
C ARG A 269 -10.09 22.90 -6.19
N GLU A 270 -8.89 22.37 -6.02
CA GLU A 270 -8.31 22.10 -4.70
C GLU A 270 -7.71 23.34 -4.02
N LEU A 271 -7.48 24.44 -4.72
CA LEU A 271 -6.99 25.70 -4.11
C LEU A 271 -7.88 26.21 -2.97
N GLN A 272 -9.16 25.86 -2.98
CA GLN A 272 -10.13 26.29 -1.95
C GLN A 272 -10.28 25.28 -0.80
N THR A 273 -9.91 24.03 -1.01
CA THR A 273 -10.13 22.91 -0.07
C THR A 273 -8.83 22.40 0.51
N SER A 274 -7.83 22.16 -0.32
CA SER A 274 -6.53 21.63 0.08
C SER A 274 -5.40 22.26 -0.71
N ARG A 275 -4.65 23.15 -0.05
CA ARG A 275 -3.47 23.79 -0.66
C ARG A 275 -2.42 22.78 -1.10
N LEU A 276 -2.26 21.71 -0.33
CA LEU A 276 -1.26 20.68 -0.62
C LEU A 276 -1.62 19.91 -1.89
N GLU A 277 -2.88 19.52 -2.06
CA GLU A 277 -3.36 18.87 -3.29
C GLU A 277 -3.19 19.78 -4.50
N ALA A 278 -3.54 21.07 -4.35
CA ALA A 278 -3.32 22.06 -5.42
C ALA A 278 -1.85 22.16 -5.81
N GLN A 279 -0.94 22.16 -4.83
CA GLN A 279 0.51 22.22 -5.07
C GLN A 279 1.00 20.94 -5.78
N HIS A 280 0.56 19.74 -5.37
CA HIS A 280 0.88 18.50 -6.06
C HIS A 280 0.37 18.49 -7.51
N ALA A 281 -0.87 18.93 -7.74
CA ALA A 281 -1.44 19.01 -9.06
C ALA A 281 -0.64 19.97 -9.96
N LEU A 282 -0.28 21.17 -9.49
CA LEU A 282 0.57 22.12 -10.25
C LEU A 282 1.95 21.55 -10.53
N LEU A 283 2.54 20.81 -9.61
CA LEU A 283 3.82 20.15 -9.84
C LEU A 283 3.74 19.12 -10.99
N LYS A 284 2.67 18.33 -11.03
CA LYS A 284 2.46 17.36 -12.12
C LYS A 284 2.15 18.04 -13.46
N GLU A 285 1.35 19.12 -13.44
CA GLU A 285 1.14 19.97 -14.62
C GLU A 285 2.48 20.48 -15.18
N ALA A 286 3.33 21.07 -14.34
CA ALA A 286 4.63 21.57 -14.77
C ALA A 286 5.55 20.46 -15.33
N SER A 287 5.50 19.27 -14.72
CA SER A 287 6.27 18.12 -15.19
C SER A 287 5.81 17.66 -16.58
N PHE A 288 4.51 17.60 -16.87
CA PHE A 288 4.00 17.30 -18.21
C PHE A 288 4.34 18.38 -19.21
N GLN A 289 4.22 19.67 -18.86
CA GLN A 289 4.59 20.78 -19.72
C GLN A 289 6.07 20.67 -20.13
N HIS A 290 6.97 20.39 -19.18
CA HIS A 290 8.39 20.18 -19.45
C HIS A 290 8.63 18.98 -20.37
N THR A 291 8.05 17.81 -20.07
CA THR A 291 8.19 16.58 -20.89
C THR A 291 7.74 16.81 -22.34
N LEU A 292 6.79 17.70 -22.58
CA LEU A 292 6.28 18.06 -23.89
C LEU A 292 7.02 19.26 -24.53
N GLY A 293 8.14 19.72 -23.96
CA GLY A 293 8.95 20.81 -24.46
C GLY A 293 8.33 22.20 -24.26
N ARG A 294 7.33 22.33 -23.37
CA ARG A 294 6.65 23.59 -23.04
C ARG A 294 7.27 24.23 -21.79
N ASP A 295 8.58 24.47 -21.84
CA ASP A 295 9.38 24.88 -20.69
C ASP A 295 8.97 26.22 -20.07
N GLU A 296 8.53 27.21 -20.90
CA GLU A 296 8.06 28.49 -20.35
C GLU A 296 6.74 28.34 -19.60
N ASP A 297 5.83 27.50 -20.10
CA ASP A 297 4.59 27.19 -19.42
C ASP A 297 4.90 26.49 -18.08
N ALA A 298 5.85 25.54 -18.07
CA ALA A 298 6.28 24.87 -16.86
C ALA A 298 6.83 25.85 -15.81
N ARG A 299 7.66 26.82 -16.23
CA ARG A 299 8.16 27.89 -15.34
C ARG A 299 7.01 28.72 -14.78
N GLN A 300 6.00 29.05 -15.60
CA GLN A 300 4.85 29.80 -15.14
C GLN A 300 4.03 29.00 -14.12
N THR A 301 3.80 27.72 -14.36
CA THR A 301 3.08 26.83 -13.43
C THR A 301 3.84 26.69 -12.11
N LEU A 302 5.17 26.56 -12.13
CA LEU A 302 5.97 26.54 -10.91
C LEU A 302 5.92 27.87 -10.13
N ARG A 303 5.82 29.02 -10.82
CA ARG A 303 5.58 30.32 -10.16
C ARG A 303 4.20 30.35 -9.45
N ARG A 304 3.15 29.80 -10.08
CA ARG A 304 1.82 29.65 -9.46
C ARG A 304 1.93 28.76 -8.20
N LEU A 305 2.59 27.62 -8.29
CA LEU A 305 2.80 26.73 -7.16
C LEU A 305 3.47 27.44 -5.99
N ARG A 306 4.56 28.17 -6.25
CA ARG A 306 5.30 28.92 -5.21
C ARG A 306 4.50 30.06 -4.58
N SER A 307 3.48 30.58 -5.26
CA SER A 307 2.59 31.61 -4.71
C SER A 307 1.61 31.06 -3.67
N ILE A 308 1.44 29.75 -3.58
CA ILE A 308 0.60 29.08 -2.58
C ILE A 308 1.42 28.98 -1.28
N PRO A 309 0.97 29.56 -0.15
CA PRO A 309 1.71 29.52 1.09
C PRO A 309 1.69 28.14 1.74
N GLY A 310 2.71 27.81 2.53
CA GLY A 310 2.77 26.59 3.31
C GLY A 310 3.19 25.37 2.49
N THR A 311 4.16 25.51 1.59
CA THR A 311 4.67 24.41 0.77
C THR A 311 5.36 23.35 1.64
N ASP A 312 4.94 22.10 1.49
CA ASP A 312 5.54 20.95 2.13
C ASP A 312 7.00 20.73 1.66
N ARG A 313 7.82 20.12 2.53
CA ARG A 313 9.24 19.86 2.24
C ARG A 313 9.41 18.97 1.01
N LEU A 314 8.62 17.90 0.88
CA LEU A 314 8.73 16.96 -0.24
C LEU A 314 8.35 17.61 -1.56
N ILE A 315 7.35 18.49 -1.57
CA ILE A 315 7.00 19.29 -2.76
C ILE A 315 8.16 20.22 -3.11
N GLN A 316 8.79 20.88 -2.14
CA GLN A 316 9.93 21.77 -2.39
C GLN A 316 11.08 21.03 -3.05
N GLU A 317 11.42 19.84 -2.58
CA GLU A 317 12.48 18.99 -3.16
C GLU A 317 12.15 18.60 -4.61
N GLN A 318 10.91 18.23 -4.89
CA GLN A 318 10.46 17.90 -6.25
C GLN A 318 10.41 19.13 -7.18
N VAL A 319 9.99 20.30 -6.68
CA VAL A 319 10.03 21.56 -7.44
C VAL A 319 11.45 21.89 -7.85
N VAL A 320 12.41 21.76 -6.93
CA VAL A 320 13.83 21.98 -7.23
C VAL A 320 14.34 21.01 -8.30
N ALA A 321 13.88 19.75 -8.28
CA ALA A 321 14.25 18.78 -9.31
C ALA A 321 13.72 19.18 -10.70
N VAL A 322 12.46 19.61 -10.81
CA VAL A 322 11.87 20.09 -12.08
C VAL A 322 12.57 21.37 -12.56
N GLU A 323 12.85 22.34 -11.66
CA GLU A 323 13.57 23.57 -12.02
C GLU A 323 15.00 23.31 -12.52
N LYS A 324 15.67 22.28 -11.95
CA LYS A 324 16.99 21.86 -12.42
C LYS A 324 16.92 21.26 -13.84
N ALA A 325 15.87 20.52 -14.14
CA ALA A 325 15.65 19.97 -15.48
C ALA A 325 15.33 21.04 -16.53
N LEU A 326 14.72 22.17 -16.10
CA LEU A 326 14.39 23.33 -16.95
C LEU A 326 15.58 24.27 -17.26
N ARG A 327 16.78 24.01 -16.70
CA ARG A 327 18.01 24.79 -16.96
C ARG A 327 18.77 24.27 -18.15
#